data_ac81cabda7d70f01aba1e824198a8175
#
_entry.id   ac81cabda7d70f01aba1e824198a8175
#
_cell.length_a   1.000
_cell.length_b   1.000
_cell.length_c   1.000
_cell.angle_alpha   90.00
_cell.angle_beta   90.00
_cell.angle_gamma   90.00
#
_symmetry.space_group_name_H-M   'P 1'
#
loop_
_entity.id
_entity.type
_entity.pdbx_description
1 polymer ?
#
loop_
_entity_poly.entity_id
_entity_poly.type
_entity_poly.pdbx_seq_one_letter_code
_entity_poly.pdbx_strand_id
1 'polypeptide(L)'
;MGDISVKTIVIYRSKTGFTRKYAQWIAEELQADVREYKRVTPEELHCYDTIIFGGGLYVGGINGLSSFREFLPYLRDRKIIVFATGATPDRNETTQELREQNFSKEQQEYISFFYLRGGFDYSKLGLKDKFLMSLLKLKLRMTPESKRTPDETGMLAAYQNPADFTKKKYMEELLELARQN
;
A
#
# COMPACT_ATOMS: atom_id res chain seq x y z
N MET A 1 2.61 28.99 24.10
CA MET A 1 2.39 28.60 22.68
C MET A 1 2.00 27.14 22.73
N GLY A 2 0.71 26.84 22.51
CA GLY A 2 0.26 25.44 22.47
C GLY A 2 0.89 24.73 21.29
N ASP A 3 1.50 23.60 21.55
CA ASP A 3 2.00 22.66 20.55
C ASP A 3 0.80 22.24 19.70
N ILE A 4 0.70 22.72 18.46
CA ILE A 4 -0.35 22.31 17.51
C ILE A 4 0.05 20.90 17.09
N SER A 5 -0.40 19.92 17.86
CA SER A 5 -0.20 18.51 17.53
C SER A 5 -0.93 18.21 16.22
N VAL A 6 -0.19 17.93 15.16
CA VAL A 6 -0.74 17.50 13.86
C VAL A 6 -1.53 16.21 14.06
N LYS A 7 -2.85 16.29 13.83
CA LYS A 7 -3.72 15.14 13.99
C LYS A 7 -3.65 14.24 12.75
N THR A 8 -3.12 13.05 12.92
CA THR A 8 -2.91 12.09 11.83
C THR A 8 -3.81 10.87 11.96
N ILE A 9 -4.31 10.36 10.84
CA ILE A 9 -4.99 9.09 10.74
C ILE A 9 -4.34 8.20 9.68
N VAL A 10 -4.19 6.91 10.00
CA VAL A 10 -3.80 5.87 9.04
C VAL A 10 -5.01 5.01 8.73
N ILE A 11 -5.44 5.03 7.49
CA ILE A 11 -6.53 4.18 7.01
C ILE A 11 -5.97 3.15 6.04
N TYR A 12 -6.47 1.91 6.10
CA TYR A 12 -5.90 0.85 5.28
C TYR A 12 -6.95 -0.13 4.74
N ARG A 13 -6.61 -0.77 3.64
CA ARG A 13 -7.31 -1.94 3.12
C ARG A 13 -6.33 -3.09 2.90
N SER A 14 -6.47 -4.16 3.67
CA SER A 14 -5.53 -5.29 3.65
C SER A 14 -6.27 -6.61 3.43
N LYS A 15 -5.75 -7.45 2.51
CA LYS A 15 -6.27 -8.81 2.27
C LYS A 15 -5.42 -9.86 3.00
N THR A 16 -4.10 -9.73 2.95
CA THR A 16 -3.15 -10.73 3.45
C THR A 16 -2.43 -10.31 4.74
N GLY A 17 -2.72 -9.11 5.24
CA GLY A 17 -2.20 -8.62 6.51
C GLY A 17 -0.97 -7.71 6.42
N PHE A 18 -0.20 -7.72 5.34
CA PHE A 18 1.03 -6.91 5.22
C PHE A 18 0.77 -5.40 5.26
N THR A 19 -0.26 -4.91 4.54
CA THR A 19 -0.66 -3.50 4.60
C THR A 19 -1.12 -3.10 6.01
N ARG A 20 -1.91 -3.97 6.68
CA ARG A 20 -2.33 -3.73 8.07
C ARG A 20 -1.14 -3.63 9.01
N LYS A 21 -0.14 -4.48 8.84
CA LYS A 21 1.08 -4.48 9.66
C LYS A 21 1.83 -3.14 9.54
N TYR A 22 2.03 -2.64 8.33
CA TYR A 22 2.61 -1.30 8.13
C TYR A 22 1.71 -0.19 8.68
N ALA A 23 0.40 -0.24 8.45
CA ALA A 23 -0.52 0.77 8.98
C ALA A 23 -0.45 0.88 10.51
N GLN A 24 -0.33 -0.25 11.21
CA GLN A 24 -0.14 -0.30 12.65
C GLN A 24 1.20 0.30 13.07
N TRP A 25 2.30 -0.08 12.43
CA TRP A 25 3.63 0.47 12.74
C TRP A 25 3.71 1.98 12.49
N ILE A 26 3.14 2.47 11.36
CA ILE A 26 3.10 3.91 11.06
C ILE A 26 2.29 4.65 12.11
N ALA A 27 1.13 4.11 12.50
CA ALA A 27 0.28 4.72 13.52
C ALA A 27 0.96 4.75 14.90
N GLU A 28 1.66 3.68 15.28
CA GLU A 28 2.45 3.65 16.53
C GLU A 28 3.54 4.72 16.52
N GLU A 29 4.32 4.84 15.45
CA GLU A 29 5.43 5.79 15.35
C GLU A 29 4.98 7.26 15.26
N LEU A 30 3.77 7.51 14.73
CA LEU A 30 3.20 8.87 14.63
C LEU A 30 2.21 9.20 15.76
N GLN A 31 1.93 8.26 16.67
CA GLN A 31 0.85 8.37 17.68
C GLN A 31 -0.50 8.74 17.02
N ALA A 32 -0.77 8.13 15.86
CA ALA A 32 -1.91 8.41 15.01
C ALA A 32 -3.05 7.42 15.23
N ASP A 33 -4.27 7.84 14.89
CA ASP A 33 -5.39 6.93 14.80
C ASP A 33 -5.18 5.92 13.66
N VAL A 34 -5.62 4.66 13.83
CA VAL A 34 -5.56 3.65 12.78
C VAL A 34 -6.91 2.98 12.61
N ARG A 35 -7.41 2.90 11.36
CA ARG A 35 -8.70 2.30 11.03
C ARG A 35 -8.69 1.54 9.71
N GLU A 36 -9.49 0.47 9.64
CA GLU A 36 -9.78 -0.16 8.35
C GLU A 36 -10.72 0.73 7.53
N TYR A 37 -10.39 0.92 6.24
CA TYR A 37 -11.09 1.83 5.32
C TYR A 37 -12.64 1.67 5.32
N LYS A 38 -13.15 0.46 5.44
CA LYS A 38 -14.60 0.19 5.47
C LYS A 38 -15.36 0.89 6.61
N ARG A 39 -14.65 1.41 7.60
CA ARG A 39 -15.21 2.01 8.82
C ARG A 39 -14.99 3.52 8.88
N VAL A 40 -14.69 4.17 7.73
CA VAL A 40 -14.34 5.58 7.67
C VAL A 40 -15.23 6.29 6.67
N THR A 41 -15.73 7.46 7.03
CA THR A 41 -16.47 8.36 6.15
C THR A 41 -15.64 9.60 5.80
N PRO A 42 -15.92 10.31 4.69
CA PRO A 42 -15.22 11.55 4.36
C PRO A 42 -15.31 12.60 5.46
N GLU A 43 -16.47 12.71 6.11
CA GLU A 43 -16.73 13.69 7.18
C GLU A 43 -15.81 13.46 8.39
N GLU A 44 -15.56 12.20 8.75
CA GLU A 44 -14.63 11.87 9.84
C GLU A 44 -13.21 12.29 9.53
N LEU A 45 -12.80 12.27 8.24
CA LEU A 45 -11.45 12.64 7.82
C LEU A 45 -11.16 14.14 7.93
N HIS A 46 -12.19 15.00 7.93
CA HIS A 46 -12.01 16.44 8.12
C HIS A 46 -11.41 16.81 9.49
N CYS A 47 -11.49 15.92 10.46
CA CYS A 47 -10.89 16.14 11.80
C CYS A 47 -9.37 15.92 11.82
N TYR A 48 -8.74 15.53 10.72
CA TYR A 48 -7.31 15.21 10.64
C TYR A 48 -6.59 16.15 9.67
N ASP A 49 -5.37 16.51 10.01
CA ASP A 49 -4.49 17.34 9.18
C ASP A 49 -3.73 16.49 8.15
N THR A 50 -3.34 15.28 8.56
CA THR A 50 -2.63 14.31 7.72
C THR A 50 -3.42 13.01 7.61
N ILE A 51 -3.66 12.57 6.38
CA ILE A 51 -4.37 11.35 6.07
C ILE A 51 -3.44 10.42 5.31
N ILE A 52 -3.17 9.25 5.89
CA ILE A 52 -2.31 8.23 5.31
C ILE A 52 -3.20 7.06 4.87
N PHE A 53 -3.24 6.76 3.57
CA PHE A 53 -3.98 5.62 3.03
C PHE A 53 -3.03 4.50 2.63
N GLY A 54 -3.30 3.27 3.09
CA GLY A 54 -2.53 2.08 2.74
C GLY A 54 -3.34 1.03 2.00
N GLY A 55 -2.82 0.52 0.87
CA GLY A 55 -3.43 -0.56 0.11
C GLY A 55 -2.43 -1.60 -0.39
N GLY A 56 -2.81 -2.87 -0.40
CA GLY A 56 -2.00 -3.91 -1.06
C GLY A 56 -2.09 -3.80 -2.58
N LEU A 57 -1.01 -4.06 -3.29
CA LEU A 57 -1.00 -4.14 -4.75
C LEU A 57 -1.74 -5.39 -5.20
N TYR A 58 -2.59 -5.21 -6.21
CA TYR A 58 -3.36 -6.26 -6.82
C TYR A 58 -3.51 -6.01 -8.32
N VAL A 59 -2.87 -6.84 -9.15
CA VAL A 59 -2.87 -6.68 -10.61
C VAL A 59 -2.50 -5.24 -11.04
N GLY A 60 -1.45 -4.67 -10.43
CA GLY A 60 -0.96 -3.32 -10.70
C GLY A 60 -1.76 -2.18 -10.04
N GLY A 61 -2.95 -2.46 -9.50
CA GLY A 61 -3.78 -1.47 -8.79
C GLY A 61 -3.63 -1.54 -7.28
N ILE A 62 -3.81 -0.42 -6.60
CA ILE A 62 -3.80 -0.32 -5.14
C ILE A 62 -5.20 -0.63 -4.60
N ASN A 63 -5.30 -1.69 -3.78
CA ASN A 63 -6.56 -2.15 -3.22
C ASN A 63 -7.25 -1.07 -2.39
N GLY A 64 -8.47 -0.68 -2.80
CA GLY A 64 -9.28 0.34 -2.14
C GLY A 64 -9.03 1.76 -2.59
N LEU A 65 -8.00 2.03 -3.40
CA LEU A 65 -7.69 3.37 -3.87
C LEU A 65 -8.81 3.96 -4.72
N SER A 66 -9.49 3.18 -5.56
CA SER A 66 -10.61 3.66 -6.38
C SER A 66 -11.71 4.31 -5.53
N SER A 67 -12.09 3.65 -4.43
CA SER A 67 -13.07 4.20 -3.49
C SER A 67 -12.51 5.36 -2.67
N PHE A 68 -11.24 5.31 -2.27
CA PHE A 68 -10.59 6.43 -1.56
C PHE A 68 -10.50 7.68 -2.42
N ARG A 69 -10.36 7.54 -3.73
CA ARG A 69 -10.38 8.69 -4.67
C ARG A 69 -11.66 9.51 -4.59
N GLU A 70 -12.79 8.89 -4.25
CA GLU A 70 -14.06 9.59 -4.09
C GLU A 70 -14.02 10.60 -2.92
N PHE A 71 -13.11 10.40 -1.95
CA PHE A 71 -12.90 11.30 -0.82
C PHE A 71 -11.95 12.46 -1.15
N LEU A 72 -11.05 12.31 -2.12
CA LEU A 72 -10.00 13.29 -2.41
C LEU A 72 -10.51 14.71 -2.70
N PRO A 73 -11.64 14.93 -3.40
CA PRO A 73 -12.16 16.28 -3.61
C PRO A 73 -12.48 17.03 -2.31
N TYR A 74 -12.81 16.30 -1.25
CA TYR A 74 -13.14 16.85 0.07
C TYR A 74 -11.93 17.04 0.98
N LEU A 75 -10.75 16.58 0.57
CA LEU A 75 -9.54 16.51 1.38
C LEU A 75 -8.37 17.31 0.78
N ARG A 76 -8.64 18.23 -0.17
CA ARG A 76 -7.59 18.96 -0.90
C ARG A 76 -6.73 19.88 -0.02
N ASP A 77 -7.26 20.32 1.11
CA ASP A 77 -6.59 21.14 2.11
C ASP A 77 -5.83 20.31 3.16
N ARG A 78 -5.79 18.99 2.99
CA ARG A 78 -5.13 18.05 3.90
C ARG A 78 -3.86 17.48 3.28
N LYS A 79 -2.91 17.11 4.10
CA LYS A 79 -1.74 16.34 3.66
C LYS A 79 -2.17 14.90 3.36
N ILE A 80 -2.03 14.48 2.11
CA ILE A 80 -2.42 13.15 1.66
C ILE A 80 -1.16 12.34 1.35
N ILE A 81 -1.00 11.22 2.05
CA ILE A 81 0.07 10.25 1.82
C ILE A 81 -0.59 8.93 1.46
N VAL A 82 -0.12 8.29 0.40
CA VAL A 82 -0.59 6.96 0.00
C VAL A 82 0.60 6.00 -0.01
N PHE A 83 0.44 4.84 0.61
CA PHE A 83 1.42 3.77 0.46
C PHE A 83 0.81 2.50 -0.14
N ALA A 84 1.58 1.85 -0.99
CA ALA A 84 1.25 0.54 -1.53
C ALA A 84 2.16 -0.53 -0.95
N THR A 85 1.62 -1.74 -0.74
CA THR A 85 2.45 -2.89 -0.33
C THR A 85 2.39 -3.99 -1.38
N GLY A 86 3.56 -4.54 -1.73
CA GLY A 86 3.68 -5.66 -2.67
C GLY A 86 4.90 -6.52 -2.36
N ALA A 87 5.03 -7.67 -3.02
CA ALA A 87 6.13 -8.60 -2.80
C ALA A 87 7.40 -8.23 -3.58
N THR A 88 7.25 -7.52 -4.70
CA THR A 88 8.36 -7.09 -5.56
C THR A 88 9.37 -6.26 -4.76
N PRO A 89 10.67 -6.41 -5.00
CA PRO A 89 11.66 -5.51 -4.42
C PRO A 89 11.37 -4.05 -4.75
N ASP A 90 11.58 -3.17 -3.77
CA ASP A 90 11.49 -1.73 -3.98
C ASP A 90 12.63 -1.27 -4.88
N ARG A 91 12.27 -0.68 -6.02
CA ARG A 91 13.16 -0.02 -6.97
C ARG A 91 12.51 1.30 -7.36
N ASN A 92 13.31 2.33 -7.56
CA ASN A 92 12.80 3.66 -7.94
C ASN A 92 11.89 3.60 -9.18
N GLU A 93 12.26 2.78 -10.18
CA GLU A 93 11.48 2.56 -11.39
C GLU A 93 10.11 1.96 -11.08
N THR A 94 10.06 0.94 -10.21
CA THR A 94 8.80 0.30 -9.79
C THR A 94 7.89 1.29 -9.07
N THR A 95 8.44 2.11 -8.18
CA THR A 95 7.67 3.12 -7.46
C THR A 95 7.10 4.18 -8.39
N GLN A 96 7.91 4.64 -9.37
CA GLN A 96 7.47 5.61 -10.36
C GLN A 96 6.37 5.04 -11.29
N GLU A 97 6.55 3.83 -11.81
CA GLU A 97 5.54 3.14 -12.64
C GLU A 97 4.22 2.98 -11.89
N LEU A 98 4.25 2.55 -10.63
CA LEU A 98 3.06 2.41 -9.79
C LEU A 98 2.38 3.75 -9.54
N ARG A 99 3.14 4.81 -9.34
CA ARG A 99 2.60 6.16 -9.20
C ARG A 99 1.87 6.61 -10.45
N GLU A 100 2.48 6.44 -11.62
CA GLU A 100 1.89 6.82 -12.91
C GLU A 100 0.64 6.00 -13.26
N GLN A 101 0.65 4.70 -12.95
CA GLN A 101 -0.50 3.82 -13.19
C GLN A 101 -1.69 4.11 -12.27
N ASN A 102 -1.42 4.57 -11.05
CA ASN A 102 -2.43 4.69 -10.01
C ASN A 102 -2.91 6.12 -9.75
N PHE A 103 -2.24 7.15 -10.25
CA PHE A 103 -2.61 8.55 -10.01
C PHE A 103 -2.59 9.37 -11.30
N SER A 104 -3.60 10.22 -11.49
CA SER A 104 -3.58 11.24 -12.55
C SER A 104 -2.47 12.26 -12.29
N LYS A 105 -2.05 13.01 -13.33
CA LYS A 105 -1.04 14.07 -13.18
C LYS A 105 -1.42 15.07 -12.10
N GLU A 106 -2.68 15.50 -12.08
CA GLU A 106 -3.21 16.39 -11.03
C GLU A 106 -3.07 15.79 -9.63
N GLN A 107 -3.43 14.50 -9.46
CA GLN A 107 -3.32 13.80 -8.18
C GLN A 107 -1.86 13.68 -7.71
N GLN A 108 -0.93 13.51 -8.64
CA GLN A 108 0.50 13.43 -8.33
C GLN A 108 1.10 14.74 -7.80
N GLU A 109 0.43 15.88 -7.98
CA GLU A 109 0.87 17.18 -7.46
C GLU A 109 0.66 17.32 -5.95
N TYR A 110 -0.39 16.68 -5.38
CA TYR A 110 -0.74 16.82 -3.97
C TYR A 110 -0.76 15.51 -3.17
N ILE A 111 -0.59 14.35 -3.83
CA ILE A 111 -0.48 13.07 -3.17
C ILE A 111 0.98 12.63 -3.14
N SER A 112 1.51 12.39 -1.94
CA SER A 112 2.81 11.75 -1.76
C SER A 112 2.63 10.23 -1.78
N PHE A 113 3.38 9.54 -2.63
CA PHE A 113 3.25 8.10 -2.82
C PHE A 113 4.52 7.35 -2.41
N PHE A 114 4.34 6.25 -1.67
CA PHE A 114 5.41 5.36 -1.22
C PHE A 114 5.09 3.91 -1.57
N TYR A 115 6.11 3.17 -1.97
CA TYR A 115 6.03 1.72 -2.09
C TYR A 115 6.78 1.06 -0.93
N LEU A 116 6.09 0.23 -0.17
CA LEU A 116 6.65 -0.48 0.98
C LEU A 116 6.67 -1.98 0.68
N ARG A 117 7.84 -2.58 0.65
CA ARG A 117 7.94 -4.01 0.37
C ARG A 117 7.22 -4.81 1.46
N GLY A 118 6.17 -5.51 1.06
CA GLY A 118 5.31 -6.33 1.92
C GLY A 118 5.68 -7.80 1.89
N GLY A 119 4.82 -8.62 1.31
CA GLY A 119 5.05 -10.05 1.20
C GLY A 119 3.98 -10.71 0.32
N PHE A 120 4.07 -12.04 0.26
CA PHE A 120 3.12 -12.86 -0.46
C PHE A 120 2.74 -14.07 0.40
N ASP A 121 1.45 -14.26 0.61
CA ASP A 121 0.90 -15.42 1.31
C ASP A 121 -0.35 -15.90 0.56
N TYR A 122 -0.18 -16.92 -0.26
CA TYR A 122 -1.26 -17.50 -1.06
C TYR A 122 -2.37 -18.08 -0.19
N SER A 123 -2.05 -18.59 1.00
CA SER A 123 -3.02 -19.23 1.90
C SER A 123 -4.09 -18.24 2.40
N LYS A 124 -3.71 -16.97 2.56
CA LYS A 124 -4.57 -15.88 3.05
C LYS A 124 -5.42 -15.21 1.98
N LEU A 125 -5.27 -15.58 0.71
CA LEU A 125 -6.07 -15.03 -0.37
C LEU A 125 -7.50 -15.55 -0.33
N GLY A 126 -8.45 -14.69 -0.70
CA GLY A 126 -9.84 -15.09 -0.92
C GLY A 126 -10.00 -16.00 -2.15
N LEU A 127 -11.15 -16.67 -2.30
CA LEU A 127 -11.39 -17.65 -3.37
C LEU A 127 -11.18 -17.05 -4.78
N LYS A 128 -11.68 -15.83 -5.03
CA LYS A 128 -11.51 -15.14 -6.32
C LYS A 128 -10.05 -14.86 -6.61
N ASP A 129 -9.32 -14.40 -5.59
CA ASP A 129 -7.91 -14.07 -5.69
C ASP A 129 -7.06 -15.33 -5.88
N LYS A 130 -7.39 -16.42 -5.19
CA LYS A 130 -6.77 -17.74 -5.38
C LYS A 130 -6.95 -18.26 -6.79
N PHE A 131 -8.15 -18.11 -7.36
CA PHE A 131 -8.42 -18.51 -8.74
C PHE A 131 -7.53 -17.73 -9.73
N LEU A 132 -7.52 -16.40 -9.64
CA LEU A 132 -6.70 -15.55 -10.51
C LEU A 132 -5.21 -15.86 -10.36
N MET A 133 -4.74 -16.00 -9.13
CA MET A 133 -3.34 -16.33 -8.85
C MET A 133 -2.98 -17.76 -9.31
N SER A 134 -3.93 -18.69 -9.32
CA SER A 134 -3.73 -20.04 -9.87
C SER A 134 -3.54 -20.02 -11.39
N LEU A 135 -4.26 -19.16 -12.10
CA LEU A 135 -4.05 -18.96 -13.55
C LEU A 135 -2.66 -18.37 -13.83
N LEU A 136 -2.24 -17.38 -13.04
CA LEU A 136 -0.89 -16.82 -13.14
C LEU A 136 0.19 -17.88 -12.83
N LYS A 137 0.01 -18.68 -11.79
CA LYS A 137 0.90 -19.81 -11.47
C LYS A 137 1.02 -20.79 -12.63
N LEU A 138 -0.12 -21.12 -13.28
CA LEU A 138 -0.12 -22.00 -14.45
C LEU A 138 0.68 -21.39 -15.59
N LYS A 139 0.44 -20.10 -15.92
CA LYS A 139 1.20 -19.38 -16.95
C LYS A 139 2.70 -19.39 -16.66
N LEU A 140 3.11 -19.10 -15.43
CA LEU A 140 4.52 -19.10 -15.01
C LEU A 140 5.15 -20.50 -15.13
N ARG A 141 4.41 -21.55 -14.78
CA ARG A 141 4.88 -22.94 -14.95
C ARG A 141 5.04 -23.37 -16.41
N MET A 142 4.20 -22.85 -17.31
CA MET A 142 4.31 -23.09 -18.76
C MET A 142 5.47 -22.33 -19.39
N THR A 143 5.97 -21.27 -18.76
CA THR A 143 7.16 -20.56 -19.21
C THR A 143 8.41 -21.40 -18.90
N PRO A 144 9.25 -21.72 -19.89
CA PRO A 144 10.50 -22.46 -19.67
C PRO A 144 11.37 -21.76 -18.62
N GLU A 145 12.03 -22.54 -17.76
CA GLU A 145 12.83 -22.01 -16.64
C GLU A 145 13.91 -21.03 -17.11
N SER A 146 14.52 -21.31 -18.27
CA SER A 146 15.52 -20.45 -18.90
C SER A 146 15.01 -19.08 -19.37
N LYS A 147 13.68 -18.92 -19.46
CA LYS A 147 13.02 -17.67 -19.88
C LYS A 147 12.33 -16.94 -18.71
N ARG A 148 12.35 -17.53 -17.51
CA ARG A 148 11.77 -16.89 -16.32
C ARG A 148 12.71 -15.84 -15.78
N THR A 149 12.14 -14.71 -15.38
CA THR A 149 12.87 -13.71 -14.61
C THR A 149 13.12 -14.20 -13.17
N PRO A 150 14.12 -13.66 -12.46
CA PRO A 150 14.33 -13.96 -11.03
C PRO A 150 13.08 -13.70 -10.19
N ASP A 151 12.32 -12.65 -10.50
CA ASP A 151 11.09 -12.29 -9.79
C ASP A 151 9.99 -13.34 -10.03
N GLU A 152 9.83 -13.86 -11.25
CA GLU A 152 8.89 -14.94 -11.60
C GLU A 152 9.25 -16.25 -10.90
N THR A 153 10.54 -16.57 -10.82
CA THR A 153 11.03 -17.74 -10.09
C THR A 153 10.78 -17.62 -8.59
N GLY A 154 11.08 -16.45 -8.01
CA GLY A 154 10.80 -16.14 -6.61
C GLY A 154 9.31 -16.19 -6.29
N MET A 155 8.45 -15.71 -7.20
CA MET A 155 7.01 -15.78 -7.06
C MET A 155 6.51 -17.23 -7.05
N LEU A 156 7.01 -18.10 -7.92
CA LEU A 156 6.64 -19.53 -7.89
C LEU A 156 7.01 -20.20 -6.58
N ALA A 157 8.18 -19.90 -6.01
CA ALA A 157 8.60 -20.41 -4.71
C ALA A 157 7.66 -19.92 -3.57
N ALA A 158 7.22 -18.65 -3.65
CA ALA A 158 6.34 -18.05 -2.66
C ALA A 158 4.91 -18.63 -2.63
N TYR A 159 4.46 -19.34 -3.68
CA TYR A 159 3.21 -20.10 -3.64
C TYR A 159 3.26 -21.29 -2.65
N GLN A 160 4.43 -21.83 -2.40
CA GLN A 160 4.61 -22.95 -1.49
C GLN A 160 5.02 -22.48 -0.09
N ASN A 161 5.83 -21.43 -0.02
CA ASN A 161 6.35 -20.88 1.22
C ASN A 161 5.97 -19.39 1.31
N PRO A 162 5.06 -19.02 2.24
CA PRO A 162 4.74 -17.61 2.47
C PRO A 162 6.00 -16.79 2.73
N ALA A 163 6.09 -15.63 2.09
CA ALA A 163 7.23 -14.74 2.23
C ALA A 163 6.81 -13.41 2.86
N ASP A 164 7.43 -13.05 3.97
CA ASP A 164 7.27 -11.76 4.65
C ASP A 164 8.58 -10.97 4.53
N PHE A 165 8.55 -9.89 3.75
CA PHE A 165 9.69 -8.99 3.54
C PHE A 165 9.51 -7.66 4.26
N THR A 166 8.48 -7.50 5.10
CA THR A 166 8.20 -6.25 5.80
C THR A 166 9.34 -5.87 6.73
N LYS A 167 9.75 -4.60 6.69
CA LYS A 167 10.78 -4.04 7.57
C LYS A 167 10.40 -2.60 7.92
N LYS A 168 10.56 -2.20 9.19
CA LYS A 168 10.29 -0.83 9.64
C LYS A 168 11.05 0.22 8.83
N LYS A 169 12.30 -0.07 8.44
CA LYS A 169 13.12 0.84 7.64
C LYS A 169 12.47 1.32 6.32
N TYR A 170 11.57 0.53 5.73
CA TYR A 170 10.92 0.92 4.48
C TYR A 170 9.91 2.06 4.64
N MET A 171 9.48 2.37 5.86
CA MET A 171 8.53 3.45 6.12
C MET A 171 9.20 4.74 6.66
N GLU A 172 10.53 4.77 6.79
CA GLU A 172 11.25 5.90 7.39
C GLU A 172 10.99 7.20 6.63
N GLU A 173 11.13 7.22 5.31
CA GLU A 173 10.87 8.41 4.47
C GLU A 173 9.41 8.87 4.57
N LEU A 174 8.46 7.93 4.64
CA LEU A 174 7.05 8.24 4.86
C LEU A 174 6.84 8.92 6.21
N LEU A 175 7.47 8.39 7.26
CA LEU A 175 7.38 8.96 8.62
C LEU A 175 7.99 10.36 8.70
N GLU A 176 9.13 10.55 8.05
CA GLU A 176 9.78 11.87 7.98
C GLU A 176 8.86 12.89 7.30
N LEU A 177 8.28 12.52 6.15
CA LEU A 177 7.34 13.40 5.47
C LEU A 177 6.09 13.68 6.31
N ALA A 178 5.53 12.67 6.98
CA ALA A 178 4.33 12.82 7.79
C ALA A 178 4.54 13.77 8.99
N ARG A 179 5.76 13.84 9.55
CA ARG A 179 6.15 14.72 10.65
C ARG A 179 6.44 16.17 10.24
N GLN A 180 6.70 16.42 8.96
CA GLN A 180 6.89 17.77 8.44
C GLN A 180 5.54 18.50 8.44
N ASN A 181 5.49 19.72 8.96
CA ASN A 181 4.30 20.59 8.93
C ASN A 181 4.10 21.26 7.57
#